data_21dde2670ff37f8368f51f7d0b1c41d3
#
_entry.id   21dde2670ff37f8368f51f7d0b1c41d3
#
_cell.length_a   1.000
_cell.length_b   1.000
_cell.length_c   1.000
_cell.angle_alpha   90.00
_cell.angle_beta   90.00
_cell.angle_gamma   90.00
#
_symmetry.space_group_name_H-M   'P 1'
#
loop_
_entity.id
_entity.type
_entity.pdbx_description
1 polymer ?
#
loop_
_entity_poly.entity_id
_entity_poly.type
_entity_poly.pdbx_seq_one_letter_code
_entity_poly.pdbx_strand_id
1 'polypeptide(L)'
;MKNFKPLSAILFLLLISSCKSGVLPDKIGGYKVPQPTAKIVNFDIDSISLLDITLLFDIEIYNPYPVKLTLSKIESTFFVENKQFFKTSSDKFSIKAKDKETTRIFVNLKYLDIINIVKDYTNKDSLECVVDMLIVIPLPKSVSAIAEDLKFNFKLSKEIPAIKPEINIANFSVIKPSQKEIEAAIKNSANKNLNVNTITNMFGAILDGKNPAKVIDPSDLDLKLKVNFDVVLKNKTKAEMLFQDLNYDFKVNDSKLVDGYTKDIKNNQGESVIGINNDFSSKALGASILKAFNESKGNYSLAGYSMVKFPDKIKKTPIRINFNEKGTLSIK
;
A
#
# COMPACT_ATOMS: atom_id res chain seq x y z
N MET A 1 7.87 7.63 51.10
CA MET A 1 6.49 7.40 50.60
C MET A 1 6.51 7.53 49.10
N LYS A 2 6.47 6.40 48.37
CA LYS A 2 6.52 6.34 46.91
C LYS A 2 5.09 6.27 46.36
N ASN A 3 4.66 7.31 45.65
CA ASN A 3 3.38 7.33 44.98
C ASN A 3 3.47 6.52 43.67
N PHE A 4 2.94 5.33 43.65
CA PHE A 4 2.65 4.56 42.48
C PHE A 4 1.36 5.12 41.84
N LYS A 5 1.45 5.68 40.65
CA LYS A 5 0.28 5.95 39.82
C LYS A 5 -0.09 4.66 39.06
N PRO A 6 -1.34 4.22 39.10
CA PRO A 6 -1.75 3.05 38.34
C PRO A 6 -1.78 3.41 36.85
N LEU A 7 -1.05 2.63 36.07
CA LEU A 7 -1.09 2.61 34.62
C LEU A 7 -2.47 2.11 34.19
N SER A 8 -3.31 2.99 33.72
CA SER A 8 -4.64 2.66 33.19
C SER A 8 -4.43 1.90 31.87
N ALA A 9 -4.42 0.58 31.95
CA ALA A 9 -4.55 -0.30 30.81
C ALA A 9 -6.00 -0.16 30.29
N ILE A 10 -6.21 0.64 29.28
CA ILE A 10 -7.46 0.66 28.50
C ILE A 10 -7.48 -0.65 27.70
N LEU A 11 -8.07 -1.65 28.33
CA LEU A 11 -8.45 -2.91 27.71
C LEU A 11 -9.63 -2.59 26.79
N PHE A 12 -9.35 -2.47 25.49
CA PHE A 12 -10.39 -2.35 24.47
C PHE A 12 -11.14 -3.69 24.42
N LEU A 13 -12.21 -3.79 25.19
CA LEU A 13 -13.14 -4.91 25.14
C LEU A 13 -13.87 -4.84 23.80
N LEU A 14 -13.40 -5.61 22.82
CA LEU A 14 -14.18 -5.96 21.63
C LEU A 14 -15.41 -6.73 22.16
N LEU A 15 -16.55 -6.05 22.22
CA LEU A 15 -17.84 -6.69 22.46
C LEU A 15 -18.16 -7.56 21.25
N ILE A 16 -17.70 -8.81 21.28
CA ILE A 16 -18.09 -9.85 20.34
C ILE A 16 -19.49 -10.31 20.76
N SER A 17 -20.52 -9.64 20.26
CA SER A 17 -21.88 -10.15 20.38
C SER A 17 -22.08 -11.25 19.35
N SER A 18 -21.86 -12.51 19.75
CA SER A 18 -22.24 -13.68 18.98
C SER A 18 -23.74 -13.93 19.17
N CYS A 19 -24.57 -13.56 18.21
CA CYS A 19 -25.97 -14.00 18.17
C CYS A 19 -26.03 -15.41 17.57
N LYS A 20 -26.39 -16.38 18.38
CA LYS A 20 -26.69 -17.75 17.91
C LYS A 20 -28.08 -17.78 17.27
N SER A 21 -28.18 -17.99 15.97
CA SER A 21 -29.43 -18.34 15.30
C SER A 21 -29.34 -19.80 14.81
N GLY A 22 -30.14 -20.65 15.35
CA GLY A 22 -30.13 -22.10 15.14
C GLY A 22 -29.62 -22.83 16.37
N VAL A 23 -30.47 -22.93 17.40
CA VAL A 23 -30.08 -23.55 18.68
C VAL A 23 -30.34 -25.05 18.55
N LEU A 24 -29.25 -25.84 18.49
CA LEU A 24 -29.38 -27.25 18.89
C LEU A 24 -29.86 -27.30 20.33
N PRO A 25 -30.83 -28.18 20.66
CA PRO A 25 -31.19 -28.37 22.05
C PRO A 25 -29.95 -28.75 22.85
N ASP A 26 -29.73 -28.09 23.96
CA ASP A 26 -28.56 -28.35 24.85
C ASP A 26 -28.48 -29.83 25.30
N LYS A 27 -29.60 -30.54 25.22
CA LYS A 27 -29.71 -31.94 25.58
C LYS A 27 -30.63 -32.72 24.63
N ILE A 28 -30.18 -33.89 24.21
CA ILE A 28 -30.96 -34.88 23.47
C ILE A 28 -30.98 -36.12 24.31
N GLY A 29 -32.20 -36.61 24.70
CA GLY A 29 -32.33 -37.79 25.52
C GLY A 29 -31.57 -37.70 26.87
N GLY A 30 -31.41 -36.45 27.44
CA GLY A 30 -30.69 -36.24 28.69
C GLY A 30 -29.19 -35.99 28.51
N TYR A 31 -28.62 -36.22 27.35
CA TYR A 31 -27.18 -36.00 27.06
C TYR A 31 -26.94 -34.60 26.50
N LYS A 32 -25.90 -33.94 27.05
CA LYS A 32 -25.44 -32.62 26.55
C LYS A 32 -24.83 -32.78 25.14
N VAL A 33 -25.34 -32.08 24.16
CA VAL A 33 -24.80 -32.10 22.81
C VAL A 33 -23.68 -31.05 22.73
N PRO A 34 -22.43 -31.45 22.43
CA PRO A 34 -21.36 -30.50 22.21
C PRO A 34 -21.70 -29.61 21.00
N GLN A 35 -21.45 -28.31 21.12
CA GLN A 35 -21.68 -27.37 20.00
C GLN A 35 -20.36 -26.90 19.42
N PRO A 36 -20.21 -26.85 18.08
CA PRO A 36 -19.10 -26.15 17.45
C PRO A 36 -19.07 -24.69 17.89
N THR A 37 -17.89 -24.13 17.98
CA THR A 37 -17.71 -22.71 18.27
C THR A 37 -16.89 -22.06 17.18
N ALA A 38 -17.22 -20.80 16.86
CA ALA A 38 -16.44 -19.98 15.96
C ALA A 38 -16.17 -18.65 16.63
N LYS A 39 -14.97 -18.10 16.44
CA LYS A 39 -14.60 -16.78 16.91
C LYS A 39 -13.62 -16.13 15.93
N ILE A 40 -13.65 -14.82 15.86
CA ILE A 40 -12.65 -14.06 15.15
C ILE A 40 -11.50 -13.79 16.12
N VAL A 41 -10.31 -14.24 15.75
CA VAL A 41 -9.10 -14.10 16.56
C VAL A 41 -8.24 -12.94 16.12
N ASN A 42 -8.42 -12.48 14.88
CA ASN A 42 -7.73 -11.32 14.35
C ASN A 42 -8.58 -10.59 13.31
N PHE A 43 -8.55 -9.25 13.34
CA PHE A 43 -9.08 -8.37 12.31
C PHE A 43 -8.14 -7.18 12.17
N ASP A 44 -7.43 -7.08 11.06
CA ASP A 44 -6.43 -6.03 10.84
C ASP A 44 -6.38 -5.58 9.38
N ILE A 45 -5.55 -4.58 9.11
CA ILE A 45 -5.15 -4.16 7.78
C ILE A 45 -3.89 -4.95 7.41
N ASP A 46 -3.98 -5.75 6.36
CA ASP A 46 -2.86 -6.53 5.82
C ASP A 46 -1.94 -5.66 4.97
N SER A 47 -2.51 -4.99 3.97
CA SER A 47 -1.76 -4.17 3.03
C SER A 47 -2.53 -2.92 2.59
N ILE A 48 -1.78 -1.93 2.15
CA ILE A 48 -2.30 -0.68 1.58
C ILE A 48 -1.51 -0.40 0.30
N SER A 49 -2.23 -0.01 -0.76
CA SER A 49 -1.65 0.54 -2.00
C SER A 49 -2.19 1.95 -2.25
N LEU A 50 -1.81 2.56 -3.37
CA LEU A 50 -2.42 3.82 -3.81
C LEU A 50 -3.86 3.65 -4.30
N LEU A 51 -4.29 2.41 -4.59
CA LEU A 51 -5.58 2.11 -5.20
C LEU A 51 -6.55 1.41 -4.25
N ASP A 52 -6.02 0.68 -3.27
CA ASP A 52 -6.81 -0.22 -2.44
C ASP A 52 -6.22 -0.45 -1.04
N ILE A 53 -7.05 -0.99 -0.17
CA ILE A 53 -6.70 -1.51 1.15
C ILE A 53 -7.15 -2.96 1.25
N THR A 54 -6.28 -3.83 1.75
CA THR A 54 -6.62 -5.23 2.01
C THR A 54 -6.82 -5.45 3.51
N LEU A 55 -7.98 -5.94 3.88
CA LEU A 55 -8.32 -6.33 5.24
C LEU A 55 -8.06 -7.81 5.43
N LEU A 56 -7.63 -8.18 6.63
CA LEU A 56 -7.32 -9.54 7.06
C LEU A 56 -8.23 -9.95 8.21
N PHE A 57 -8.81 -11.13 8.09
CA PHE A 57 -9.61 -11.78 9.14
C PHE A 57 -9.06 -13.18 9.40
N ASP A 58 -8.77 -13.50 10.66
CA ASP A 58 -8.47 -14.85 11.10
C ASP A 58 -9.64 -15.39 11.94
N ILE A 59 -10.26 -16.48 11.47
CA ILE A 59 -11.42 -17.11 12.10
C ILE A 59 -10.99 -18.46 12.64
N GLU A 60 -11.01 -18.63 13.97
CA GLU A 60 -10.80 -19.91 14.64
C GLU A 60 -12.14 -20.63 14.79
N ILE A 61 -12.23 -21.88 14.33
CA ILE A 61 -13.40 -22.74 14.48
C ILE A 61 -12.99 -24.01 15.19
N TYR A 62 -13.77 -24.40 16.22
CA TYR A 62 -13.57 -25.63 16.97
C TYR A 62 -14.64 -26.66 16.59
N ASN A 63 -14.21 -27.86 16.25
CA ASN A 63 -15.05 -29.01 16.00
C ASN A 63 -15.08 -29.94 17.23
N PRO A 64 -16.17 -29.98 18.03
CA PRO A 64 -16.26 -30.86 19.20
C PRO A 64 -16.59 -32.30 18.84
N TYR A 65 -16.95 -32.60 17.59
CA TYR A 65 -17.41 -33.93 17.20
C TYR A 65 -16.25 -34.90 16.94
N PRO A 66 -16.46 -36.21 17.14
CA PRO A 66 -15.46 -37.23 16.84
C PRO A 66 -15.32 -37.54 15.34
N VAL A 67 -15.94 -36.72 14.49
CA VAL A 67 -15.91 -36.82 13.03
C VAL A 67 -15.46 -35.52 12.42
N LYS A 68 -14.89 -35.59 11.22
CA LYS A 68 -14.53 -34.40 10.41
C LYS A 68 -15.78 -33.56 10.15
N LEU A 69 -15.66 -32.26 10.34
CA LEU A 69 -16.70 -31.28 10.07
C LEU A 69 -16.34 -30.52 8.80
N THR A 70 -17.25 -30.44 7.85
CA THR A 70 -17.05 -29.65 6.64
C THR A 70 -17.93 -28.42 6.70
N LEU A 71 -17.34 -27.23 6.62
CA LEU A 71 -18.10 -25.99 6.48
C LEU A 71 -18.61 -25.87 5.04
N SER A 72 -19.88 -25.53 4.93
CA SER A 72 -20.47 -25.35 3.61
C SER A 72 -20.20 -23.97 3.06
N LYS A 73 -20.13 -22.94 3.93
CA LYS A 73 -20.08 -21.55 3.50
C LYS A 73 -19.68 -20.61 4.63
N ILE A 74 -18.85 -19.63 4.32
CA ILE A 74 -18.69 -18.38 5.10
C ILE A 74 -19.15 -17.25 4.19
N GLU A 75 -20.24 -16.59 4.53
CA GLU A 75 -20.73 -15.42 3.83
C GLU A 75 -20.33 -14.17 4.62
N SER A 76 -19.80 -13.16 3.95
CA SER A 76 -19.46 -11.90 4.57
C SER A 76 -20.06 -10.76 3.77
N THR A 77 -20.79 -9.88 4.47
CA THR A 77 -21.32 -8.65 3.92
C THR A 77 -20.58 -7.48 4.54
N PHE A 78 -19.98 -6.66 3.70
CA PHE A 78 -19.19 -5.50 4.10
C PHE A 78 -20.01 -4.23 3.97
N PHE A 79 -19.94 -3.39 5.01
CA PHE A 79 -20.54 -2.08 5.05
C PHE A 79 -19.44 -1.06 5.33
N VAL A 80 -19.50 0.08 4.65
CA VAL A 80 -18.67 1.25 4.93
C VAL A 80 -19.60 2.40 5.21
N GLU A 81 -19.45 3.06 6.38
CA GLU A 81 -20.33 4.14 6.82
C GLU A 81 -21.82 3.74 6.74
N ASN A 82 -22.15 2.55 7.23
CA ASN A 82 -23.50 1.96 7.19
C ASN A 82 -24.09 1.69 5.80
N LYS A 83 -23.31 1.82 4.73
CA LYS A 83 -23.72 1.47 3.37
C LYS A 83 -23.14 0.13 2.97
N GLN A 84 -23.99 -0.77 2.47
CA GLN A 84 -23.51 -2.04 1.94
C GLN A 84 -22.53 -1.80 0.78
N PHE A 85 -21.33 -2.35 0.92
CA PHE A 85 -20.27 -2.19 -0.06
C PHE A 85 -20.23 -3.39 -1.01
N PHE A 86 -20.04 -4.59 -0.47
CA PHE A 86 -20.09 -5.83 -1.26
C PHE A 86 -20.37 -7.04 -0.38
N LYS A 87 -20.60 -8.19 -1.05
CA LYS A 87 -20.72 -9.50 -0.42
C LYS A 87 -19.69 -10.45 -1.00
N THR A 88 -19.13 -11.31 -0.16
CA THR A 88 -18.23 -12.37 -0.57
C THR A 88 -18.56 -13.66 0.15
N SER A 89 -18.10 -14.77 -0.40
CA SER A 89 -18.20 -16.09 0.25
C SER A 89 -16.87 -16.82 0.08
N SER A 90 -16.48 -17.56 1.10
CA SER A 90 -15.31 -18.46 1.04
C SER A 90 -15.68 -19.81 0.46
N ASP A 91 -14.66 -20.52 -0.02
CA ASP A 91 -14.78 -21.92 -0.42
C ASP A 91 -15.02 -22.82 0.80
N LYS A 92 -15.47 -24.05 0.49
CA LYS A 92 -15.66 -25.09 1.49
C LYS A 92 -14.30 -25.47 2.10
N PHE A 93 -14.24 -25.53 3.42
CA PHE A 93 -13.10 -26.11 4.13
C PHE A 93 -13.55 -27.05 5.24
N SER A 94 -12.64 -27.83 5.78
CA SER A 94 -13.01 -28.87 6.74
C SER A 94 -12.06 -28.90 7.93
N ILE A 95 -12.64 -29.16 9.10
CA ILE A 95 -11.96 -29.19 10.39
C ILE A 95 -11.91 -30.64 10.86
N LYS A 96 -10.75 -31.10 11.29
CA LYS A 96 -10.56 -32.45 11.82
C LYS A 96 -11.43 -32.70 13.06
N ALA A 97 -11.64 -33.97 13.36
CA ALA A 97 -12.37 -34.38 14.57
C ALA A 97 -11.71 -33.87 15.82
N LYS A 98 -12.49 -33.28 16.75
CA LYS A 98 -12.04 -32.75 18.05
C LYS A 98 -10.88 -31.74 17.97
N ASP A 99 -10.78 -31.03 16.85
CA ASP A 99 -9.67 -30.12 16.55
C ASP A 99 -10.16 -28.68 16.35
N LYS A 100 -9.20 -27.74 16.40
CA LYS A 100 -9.37 -26.34 16.07
C LYS A 100 -8.64 -26.04 14.77
N GLU A 101 -9.25 -25.25 13.93
CA GLU A 101 -8.62 -24.76 12.70
C GLU A 101 -8.85 -23.26 12.55
N THR A 102 -7.81 -22.55 12.13
CA THR A 102 -7.89 -21.12 11.82
C THR A 102 -7.86 -20.95 10.31
N THR A 103 -8.90 -20.34 9.78
CA THR A 103 -8.92 -19.91 8.37
C THR A 103 -8.67 -18.43 8.27
N ARG A 104 -7.90 -18.03 7.26
CA ARG A 104 -7.55 -16.66 6.95
C ARG A 104 -8.29 -16.18 5.71
N ILE A 105 -8.93 -15.02 5.82
CA ILE A 105 -9.69 -14.40 4.75
C ILE A 105 -9.10 -13.03 4.47
N PHE A 106 -8.80 -12.74 3.20
CA PHE A 106 -8.38 -11.43 2.72
C PHE A 106 -9.51 -10.78 1.94
N VAL A 107 -9.70 -9.49 2.18
CA VAL A 107 -10.70 -8.68 1.49
C VAL A 107 -10.06 -7.40 0.98
N ASN A 108 -10.04 -7.26 -0.34
CA ASN A 108 -9.52 -6.08 -1.01
C ASN A 108 -10.64 -5.05 -1.24
N LEU A 109 -10.44 -3.81 -0.77
CA LEU A 109 -11.36 -2.69 -0.90
C LEU A 109 -10.72 -1.59 -1.76
N LYS A 110 -11.24 -1.34 -2.95
CA LYS A 110 -10.76 -0.26 -3.81
C LYS A 110 -11.24 1.09 -3.31
N TYR A 111 -10.35 2.07 -3.19
CA TYR A 111 -10.72 3.42 -2.73
C TYR A 111 -11.75 4.09 -3.64
N LEU A 112 -11.64 3.90 -4.95
CA LEU A 112 -12.59 4.48 -5.91
C LEU A 112 -14.03 4.01 -5.62
N ASP A 113 -14.21 2.73 -5.30
CA ASP A 113 -15.52 2.17 -4.98
C ASP A 113 -16.05 2.74 -3.66
N ILE A 114 -15.17 2.91 -2.66
CA ILE A 114 -15.53 3.53 -1.37
C ILE A 114 -15.91 5.00 -1.58
N ILE A 115 -15.12 5.76 -2.34
CA ILE A 115 -15.35 7.18 -2.64
C ILE A 115 -16.72 7.39 -3.30
N ASN A 116 -17.14 6.48 -4.17
CA ASN A 116 -18.42 6.57 -4.89
C ASN A 116 -19.64 6.41 -3.97
N ILE A 117 -19.50 5.74 -2.84
CA ILE A 117 -20.61 5.48 -1.91
C ILE A 117 -20.59 6.35 -0.65
N VAL A 118 -19.43 6.86 -0.24
CA VAL A 118 -19.27 7.64 0.99
C VAL A 118 -19.38 9.13 0.69
N LYS A 119 -20.39 9.79 1.27
CA LYS A 119 -20.50 11.26 1.20
C LYS A 119 -19.32 11.91 1.94
N ASP A 120 -18.85 13.04 1.41
CA ASP A 120 -17.80 13.88 2.02
C ASP A 120 -16.54 13.09 2.38
N TYR A 121 -16.20 12.08 1.58
CA TYR A 121 -15.05 11.21 1.79
C TYR A 121 -13.76 11.99 2.04
N THR A 122 -13.52 13.07 1.31
CA THR A 122 -12.31 13.90 1.44
C THR A 122 -12.24 14.66 2.77
N ASN A 123 -13.38 14.82 3.45
CA ASN A 123 -13.45 15.48 4.76
C ASN A 123 -13.33 14.51 5.94
N LYS A 124 -13.10 13.22 5.67
CA LYS A 124 -12.96 12.19 6.70
C LYS A 124 -11.49 11.84 6.94
N ASP A 125 -11.16 11.52 8.17
CA ASP A 125 -9.86 10.98 8.59
C ASP A 125 -9.90 9.44 8.64
N SER A 126 -11.04 8.88 9.02
CA SER A 126 -11.29 7.43 9.05
C SER A 126 -12.73 7.13 8.64
N LEU A 127 -12.97 5.87 8.33
CA LEU A 127 -14.26 5.31 7.96
C LEU A 127 -14.56 4.13 8.86
N GLU A 128 -15.80 4.01 9.31
CA GLU A 128 -16.24 2.80 9.97
C GLU A 128 -16.48 1.70 8.93
N CYS A 129 -15.73 0.62 9.03
CA CYS A 129 -15.94 -0.62 8.28
C CYS A 129 -16.61 -1.66 9.18
N VAL A 130 -17.82 -2.07 8.83
CA VAL A 130 -18.57 -3.11 9.54
C VAL A 130 -18.66 -4.34 8.66
N VAL A 131 -18.41 -5.50 9.25
CA VAL A 131 -18.51 -6.79 8.57
C VAL A 131 -19.55 -7.64 9.28
N ASP A 132 -20.62 -7.99 8.58
CA ASP A 132 -21.59 -8.99 9.00
C ASP A 132 -21.20 -10.33 8.36
N MET A 133 -20.83 -11.30 9.20
CA MET A 133 -20.33 -12.60 8.75
C MET A 133 -21.28 -13.69 9.21
N LEU A 134 -21.71 -14.53 8.28
CA LEU A 134 -22.49 -15.73 8.51
C LEU A 134 -21.65 -16.97 8.21
N ILE A 135 -21.41 -17.79 9.25
CA ILE A 135 -20.75 -19.09 9.12
C ILE A 135 -21.82 -20.19 9.20
N VAL A 136 -21.90 -21.01 8.17
CA VAL A 136 -22.84 -22.12 8.08
C VAL A 136 -22.09 -23.45 8.18
N ILE A 137 -22.39 -24.19 9.24
CA ILE A 137 -21.81 -25.50 9.54
C ILE A 137 -22.89 -26.57 9.37
N PRO A 138 -22.85 -27.40 8.32
CA PRO A 138 -23.79 -28.50 8.17
C PRO A 138 -23.54 -29.56 9.23
N LEU A 139 -24.60 -30.03 9.85
CA LEU A 139 -24.51 -31.09 10.86
C LEU A 139 -24.32 -32.45 10.23
N PRO A 140 -23.61 -33.39 10.88
CA PRO A 140 -23.55 -34.79 10.45
C PRO A 140 -24.96 -35.42 10.36
N LYS A 141 -25.18 -36.31 9.41
CA LYS A 141 -26.47 -36.98 9.19
C LYS A 141 -27.05 -37.62 10.45
N SER A 142 -26.21 -38.10 11.36
CA SER A 142 -26.62 -38.68 12.64
C SER A 142 -27.30 -37.69 13.60
N VAL A 143 -27.17 -36.38 13.33
CA VAL A 143 -27.73 -35.28 14.17
C VAL A 143 -28.70 -34.41 13.36
N SER A 144 -28.73 -34.56 12.03
CA SER A 144 -29.50 -33.72 11.10
C SER A 144 -31.02 -33.86 11.27
N ALA A 145 -31.51 -34.90 11.97
CA ALA A 145 -32.93 -35.01 12.33
C ALA A 145 -33.43 -33.87 13.24
N ILE A 146 -32.52 -33.09 13.84
CA ILE A 146 -32.84 -32.02 14.79
C ILE A 146 -32.61 -30.62 14.16
N ALA A 147 -31.55 -30.48 13.36
CA ALA A 147 -31.25 -29.29 12.60
C ALA A 147 -30.31 -29.66 11.44
N GLU A 148 -30.54 -29.12 10.25
CA GLU A 148 -29.69 -29.39 9.07
C GLU A 148 -28.35 -28.68 9.20
N ASP A 149 -28.36 -27.44 9.72
CA ASP A 149 -27.19 -26.55 9.79
C ASP A 149 -27.13 -25.78 11.12
N LEU A 150 -25.91 -25.49 11.55
CA LEU A 150 -25.65 -24.46 12.56
C LEU A 150 -25.24 -23.17 11.90
N LYS A 151 -25.81 -22.06 12.35
CA LYS A 151 -25.52 -20.74 11.83
C LYS A 151 -24.92 -19.88 12.94
N PHE A 152 -23.78 -19.27 12.64
CA PHE A 152 -23.10 -18.31 13.54
C PHE A 152 -23.04 -16.97 12.84
N ASN A 153 -23.58 -15.95 13.51
CA ASN A 153 -23.52 -14.58 12.99
C ASN A 153 -22.52 -13.80 13.84
N PHE A 154 -21.64 -13.06 13.16
CA PHE A 154 -20.67 -12.16 13.78
C PHE A 154 -20.84 -10.79 13.17
N LYS A 155 -20.79 -9.77 14.01
CA LYS A 155 -20.70 -8.38 13.59
C LYS A 155 -19.43 -7.78 14.16
N LEU A 156 -18.58 -7.27 13.27
CA LEU A 156 -17.29 -6.68 13.59
C LEU A 156 -17.24 -5.27 13.08
N SER A 157 -16.63 -4.39 13.81
CA SER A 157 -16.37 -3.02 13.38
C SER A 157 -14.89 -2.70 13.54
N LYS A 158 -14.32 -2.01 12.56
CA LYS A 158 -12.97 -1.45 12.58
C LYS A 158 -12.94 -0.12 11.85
N GLU A 159 -12.22 0.84 12.42
CA GLU A 159 -11.87 2.04 11.68
C GLU A 159 -10.76 1.72 10.66
N ILE A 160 -10.99 2.10 9.43
CA ILE A 160 -10.01 2.09 8.33
C ILE A 160 -9.69 3.53 7.94
N PRO A 161 -8.48 3.85 7.45
CA PRO A 161 -8.16 5.22 7.07
C PRO A 161 -8.94 5.62 5.81
N ALA A 162 -9.46 6.84 5.79
CA ALA A 162 -9.98 7.42 4.58
C ALA A 162 -8.80 7.91 3.73
N ILE A 163 -8.35 7.14 2.74
CA ILE A 163 -7.14 7.40 1.98
C ILE A 163 -7.48 7.75 0.53
N LYS A 164 -6.89 8.82 0.03
CA LYS A 164 -6.84 9.17 -1.40
C LYS A 164 -5.44 9.69 -1.71
N PRO A 165 -4.44 8.79 -1.72
CA PRO A 165 -3.06 9.19 -1.92
C PRO A 165 -2.82 9.58 -3.37
N GLU A 166 -1.92 10.53 -3.56
CA GLU A 166 -1.37 10.93 -4.85
C GLU A 166 0.14 11.07 -4.73
N ILE A 167 0.83 10.72 -5.81
CA ILE A 167 2.27 10.94 -5.94
C ILE A 167 2.50 11.80 -7.18
N ASN A 168 3.28 12.86 -7.02
CA ASN A 168 3.64 13.77 -8.10
C ASN A 168 5.15 14.04 -8.08
N ILE A 169 5.70 14.31 -9.24
CA ILE A 169 7.05 14.83 -9.39
C ILE A 169 6.96 16.34 -9.59
N ALA A 170 7.75 17.07 -8.81
CA ALA A 170 7.87 18.53 -8.91
C ALA A 170 9.34 18.93 -8.99
N ASN A 171 9.60 20.18 -9.42
CA ASN A 171 10.92 20.81 -9.42
C ASN A 171 12.02 19.99 -10.10
N PHE A 172 11.65 19.21 -11.14
CA PHE A 172 12.62 18.41 -11.88
C PHE A 172 13.62 19.31 -12.61
N SER A 173 14.91 19.10 -12.38
CA SER A 173 16.00 19.80 -13.04
C SER A 173 17.24 18.94 -13.15
N VAL A 174 18.01 19.18 -14.19
CA VAL A 174 19.31 18.56 -14.39
C VAL A 174 20.38 19.66 -14.29
N ILE A 175 21.33 19.47 -13.39
CA ILE A 175 22.38 20.44 -13.16
C ILE A 175 23.49 20.20 -14.20
N LYS A 176 23.86 21.27 -14.89
CA LYS A 176 24.98 21.26 -15.84
C LYS A 176 26.29 20.92 -15.10
N PRO A 177 27.13 20.03 -15.66
CA PRO A 177 28.42 19.73 -15.08
C PRO A 177 29.30 20.98 -15.08
N SER A 178 30.06 21.15 -14.02
CA SER A 178 31.03 22.22 -13.91
C SER A 178 32.20 22.01 -14.89
N GLN A 179 32.89 23.09 -15.23
CA GLN A 179 34.09 23.01 -16.11
C GLN A 179 35.12 22.02 -15.58
N LYS A 180 35.37 21.99 -14.26
CA LYS A 180 36.29 21.03 -13.62
C LYS A 180 35.85 19.58 -13.79
N GLU A 181 34.57 19.29 -13.71
CA GLU A 181 34.02 17.94 -13.91
C GLU A 181 34.18 17.50 -15.38
N ILE A 182 33.97 18.44 -16.32
CA ILE A 182 34.18 18.20 -17.76
C ILE A 182 35.66 17.95 -18.06
N GLU A 183 36.57 18.78 -17.52
CA GLU A 183 38.02 18.61 -17.68
C GLU A 183 38.49 17.26 -17.14
N ALA A 184 38.02 16.85 -15.97
CA ALA A 184 38.36 15.56 -15.36
C ALA A 184 37.86 14.40 -16.22
N ALA A 185 36.62 14.48 -16.76
CA ALA A 185 36.07 13.44 -17.62
C ALA A 185 36.80 13.32 -18.95
N ILE A 186 37.20 14.44 -19.57
CA ILE A 186 38.02 14.45 -20.80
C ILE A 186 39.35 13.79 -20.55
N LYS A 187 40.02 14.12 -19.42
CA LYS A 187 41.32 13.54 -19.08
C LYS A 187 41.24 12.02 -18.95
N ASN A 188 40.13 11.50 -18.47
CA ASN A 188 39.89 10.07 -18.29
C ASN A 188 39.29 9.37 -19.51
N SER A 189 38.93 10.15 -20.57
CA SER A 189 38.38 9.61 -21.81
C SER A 189 39.47 9.03 -22.71
N ALA A 190 39.11 7.97 -23.44
CA ALA A 190 39.94 7.43 -24.51
C ALA A 190 39.98 8.35 -25.74
N ASN A 191 38.99 9.22 -25.91
CA ASN A 191 38.86 10.14 -27.05
C ASN A 191 39.58 11.46 -26.75
N LYS A 192 40.82 11.58 -27.23
CA LYS A 192 41.68 12.77 -27.05
C LYS A 192 41.28 14.00 -27.87
N ASN A 193 40.29 13.90 -28.73
CA ASN A 193 39.81 15.01 -29.56
C ASN A 193 38.68 15.79 -28.89
N LEU A 194 38.35 15.46 -27.67
CA LEU A 194 37.31 16.16 -26.92
C LEU A 194 37.81 17.50 -26.41
N ASN A 195 36.97 18.51 -26.49
CA ASN A 195 37.25 19.86 -26.08
C ASN A 195 36.20 20.34 -25.08
N VAL A 196 36.64 20.96 -24.00
CA VAL A 196 35.81 21.45 -22.89
C VAL A 196 34.68 22.35 -23.41
N ASN A 197 35.00 23.33 -24.26
CA ASN A 197 34.00 24.26 -24.78
C ASN A 197 32.93 23.55 -25.62
N THR A 198 33.35 22.57 -26.44
CA THR A 198 32.40 21.79 -27.26
C THR A 198 31.45 21.00 -26.40
N ILE A 199 31.94 20.37 -25.32
CA ILE A 199 31.13 19.59 -24.39
C ILE A 199 30.20 20.50 -23.58
N THR A 200 30.70 21.61 -23.04
CA THR A 200 29.91 22.60 -22.32
C THR A 200 28.76 23.12 -23.17
N ASN A 201 29.06 23.48 -24.42
CA ASN A 201 28.05 23.99 -25.37
C ASN A 201 27.03 22.93 -25.76
N MET A 202 27.48 21.66 -25.92
CA MET A 202 26.58 20.55 -26.21
C MET A 202 25.58 20.31 -25.06
N PHE A 203 26.09 20.16 -23.85
CA PHE A 203 25.22 19.98 -22.69
C PHE A 203 24.35 21.21 -22.42
N GLY A 204 24.90 22.42 -22.62
CA GLY A 204 24.13 23.64 -22.56
C GLY A 204 22.96 23.65 -23.55
N ALA A 205 23.21 23.33 -24.80
CA ALA A 205 22.17 23.25 -25.81
C ALA A 205 21.13 22.19 -25.52
N ILE A 206 21.54 20.98 -25.13
CA ILE A 206 20.64 19.88 -24.77
C ILE A 206 19.71 20.29 -23.61
N LEU A 207 20.27 20.85 -22.53
CA LEU A 207 19.49 21.24 -21.36
C LEU A 207 18.62 22.49 -21.61
N ASP A 208 18.96 23.31 -22.60
CA ASP A 208 18.15 24.44 -23.04
C ASP A 208 17.09 24.04 -24.09
N GLY A 209 16.93 22.73 -24.40
CA GLY A 209 15.98 22.24 -25.41
C GLY A 209 16.38 22.58 -26.82
N LYS A 210 17.66 22.82 -27.12
CA LYS A 210 18.19 23.16 -28.42
C LYS A 210 19.02 22.01 -28.99
N ASN A 211 19.01 21.86 -30.32
CA ASN A 211 19.92 20.93 -30.97
C ASN A 211 21.36 21.45 -30.87
N PRO A 212 22.30 20.65 -30.32
CA PRO A 212 23.69 21.06 -30.23
C PRO A 212 24.29 21.17 -31.64
N ALA A 213 25.08 22.23 -31.85
CA ALA A 213 25.77 22.46 -33.16
C ALA A 213 26.75 21.33 -33.51
N LYS A 214 27.24 20.61 -32.50
CA LYS A 214 28.11 19.43 -32.68
C LYS A 214 27.66 18.36 -31.70
N VAL A 215 27.27 17.22 -32.18
CA VAL A 215 26.87 16.06 -31.39
C VAL A 215 28.13 15.23 -31.11
N ILE A 216 28.50 15.12 -29.84
CA ILE A 216 29.42 14.12 -29.34
C ILE A 216 28.52 13.04 -28.70
N ASP A 217 28.80 11.76 -28.96
CA ASP A 217 28.05 10.70 -28.31
C ASP A 217 28.27 10.82 -26.80
N PRO A 218 27.21 11.02 -25.99
CA PRO A 218 27.34 11.11 -24.55
C PRO A 218 28.00 9.86 -23.93
N SER A 219 27.99 8.72 -24.63
CA SER A 219 28.65 7.48 -24.23
C SER A 219 30.17 7.55 -24.32
N ASP A 220 30.73 8.45 -25.14
CA ASP A 220 32.18 8.65 -25.26
C ASP A 220 32.79 9.32 -24.03
N LEU A 221 31.94 9.90 -23.16
CA LEU A 221 32.35 10.66 -22.01
C LEU A 221 31.58 10.21 -20.76
N ASP A 222 32.27 9.76 -19.72
CA ASP A 222 31.66 9.41 -18.45
C ASP A 222 31.58 10.62 -17.54
N LEU A 223 30.59 11.47 -17.79
CA LEU A 223 30.28 12.62 -16.94
C LEU A 223 29.24 12.23 -15.88
N LYS A 224 29.48 12.66 -14.65
CA LYS A 224 28.46 12.62 -13.61
C LYS A 224 27.58 13.86 -13.73
N LEU A 225 26.31 13.62 -14.05
CA LEU A 225 25.28 14.65 -14.09
C LEU A 225 24.45 14.56 -12.83
N LYS A 226 24.01 15.70 -12.30
CA LYS A 226 23.14 15.74 -11.12
C LYS A 226 21.71 15.98 -11.53
N VAL A 227 20.81 15.21 -10.96
CA VAL A 227 19.37 15.41 -11.10
C VAL A 227 18.77 15.76 -9.76
N ASN A 228 17.96 16.81 -9.74
CA ASN A 228 17.15 17.18 -8.59
C ASN A 228 15.67 17.10 -8.97
N PHE A 229 14.88 16.55 -8.08
CA PHE A 229 13.43 16.62 -8.14
C PHE A 229 12.81 16.36 -6.78
N ASP A 230 11.59 16.81 -6.60
CA ASP A 230 10.81 16.52 -5.41
C ASP A 230 9.78 15.41 -5.73
N VAL A 231 9.73 14.38 -4.88
CA VAL A 231 8.62 13.46 -4.82
C VAL A 231 7.63 14.01 -3.80
N VAL A 232 6.47 14.41 -4.28
CA VAL A 232 5.40 14.99 -3.47
C VAL A 232 4.33 13.94 -3.26
N LEU A 233 4.19 13.51 -2.03
CA LEU A 233 3.20 12.53 -1.59
C LEU A 233 2.09 13.28 -0.87
N LYS A 234 0.86 13.19 -1.38
CA LYS A 234 -0.32 13.87 -0.81
C LYS A 234 -1.39 12.86 -0.45
N ASN A 235 -2.04 13.09 0.67
CA ASN A 235 -3.33 12.47 0.94
C ASN A 235 -4.43 13.53 0.80
N LYS A 236 -5.35 13.34 -0.15
CA LYS A 236 -6.45 14.29 -0.43
C LYS A 236 -7.60 14.22 0.56
N THR A 237 -7.46 13.48 1.64
CA THR A 237 -8.42 13.42 2.74
C THR A 237 -7.81 14.01 4.00
N LYS A 238 -8.57 14.02 5.09
CA LYS A 238 -8.07 14.45 6.41
C LYS A 238 -7.29 13.38 7.15
N ALA A 239 -7.23 12.14 6.63
CA ALA A 239 -6.48 11.07 7.28
C ALA A 239 -4.99 11.42 7.31
N GLU A 240 -4.41 11.34 8.49
CA GLU A 240 -2.99 11.54 8.68
C GLU A 240 -2.21 10.34 8.16
N MET A 241 -1.25 10.62 7.27
CA MET A 241 -0.33 9.64 6.71
C MET A 241 1.09 10.21 6.83
N LEU A 242 1.92 9.59 7.64
CA LEU A 242 3.32 9.99 7.83
C LEU A 242 4.23 9.03 7.09
N PHE A 243 4.79 9.48 5.99
CA PHE A 243 5.78 8.74 5.24
C PHE A 243 7.11 8.74 6.01
N GLN A 244 7.78 7.59 6.09
CA GLN A 244 8.99 7.41 6.89
C GLN A 244 10.24 7.23 6.06
N ASP A 245 10.08 6.72 4.84
CA ASP A 245 11.15 6.48 3.89
C ASP A 245 10.62 6.50 2.46
N LEU A 246 11.52 6.48 1.49
CA LEU A 246 11.20 6.28 0.08
C LEU A 246 12.28 5.40 -0.56
N ASN A 247 11.87 4.27 -1.11
CA ASN A 247 12.64 3.53 -2.09
C ASN A 247 12.05 3.81 -3.47
N TYR A 248 12.89 4.13 -4.46
CA TYR A 248 12.42 4.55 -5.76
C TYR A 248 13.29 4.06 -6.91
N ASP A 249 12.65 3.83 -8.06
CA ASP A 249 13.21 3.67 -9.39
C ASP A 249 12.52 4.70 -10.29
N PHE A 250 13.29 5.68 -10.78
CA PHE A 250 12.77 6.77 -11.59
C PHE A 250 13.27 6.65 -13.03
N LYS A 251 12.33 6.64 -13.95
CA LYS A 251 12.57 6.54 -15.39
C LYS A 251 12.01 7.76 -16.12
N VAL A 252 12.66 8.12 -17.20
CA VAL A 252 12.21 9.13 -18.16
C VAL A 252 12.13 8.49 -19.54
N ASN A 253 10.96 8.59 -20.20
CA ASN A 253 10.68 7.93 -21.48
C ASN A 253 11.10 6.45 -21.47
N ASP A 254 10.69 5.70 -20.41
CA ASP A 254 10.99 4.30 -20.17
C ASP A 254 12.47 3.94 -19.93
N SER A 255 13.38 4.90 -20.01
CA SER A 255 14.80 4.71 -19.69
C SER A 255 15.07 5.05 -18.22
N LYS A 256 15.78 4.16 -17.52
CA LYS A 256 16.17 4.39 -16.13
C LYS A 256 17.07 5.62 -16.04
N LEU A 257 16.70 6.57 -15.18
CA LEU A 257 17.51 7.75 -14.91
C LEU A 257 18.25 7.60 -13.59
N VAL A 258 17.53 7.41 -12.49
CA VAL A 258 18.10 7.21 -11.16
C VAL A 258 17.23 6.28 -10.31
N ASP A 259 17.85 5.65 -9.32
CA ASP A 259 17.17 4.91 -8.27
C ASP A 259 17.84 5.19 -6.92
N GLY A 260 17.17 4.86 -5.85
CA GLY A 260 17.74 5.08 -4.53
C GLY A 260 16.79 4.79 -3.36
N TYR A 261 17.30 5.11 -2.19
CA TYR A 261 16.59 5.03 -0.92
C TYR A 261 16.92 6.25 -0.07
N THR A 262 15.90 6.87 0.52
CA THR A 262 16.08 8.01 1.43
C THR A 262 15.13 7.95 2.61
N LYS A 263 15.55 8.53 3.73
CA LYS A 263 14.73 8.82 4.92
C LYS A 263 14.57 10.32 5.17
N ASP A 264 15.11 11.15 4.30
CA ASP A 264 14.98 12.60 4.42
C ASP A 264 13.62 13.04 3.86
N ILE A 265 12.62 13.01 4.72
CA ILE A 265 11.23 13.33 4.40
C ILE A 265 10.76 14.51 5.25
N LYS A 266 10.26 15.52 4.60
CA LYS A 266 9.60 16.66 5.23
C LYS A 266 8.09 16.40 5.24
N ASN A 267 7.57 15.97 6.38
CA ASN A 267 6.14 15.78 6.59
C ASN A 267 5.49 17.09 7.03
N ASN A 268 4.56 17.59 6.24
CA ASN A 268 3.65 18.68 6.58
C ASN A 268 2.23 18.13 6.63
N GLN A 269 1.30 18.90 7.16
CA GLN A 269 -0.10 18.48 7.29
C GLN A 269 -0.69 18.09 5.92
N GLY A 270 -0.95 16.79 5.70
CA GLY A 270 -1.53 16.24 4.46
C GLY A 270 -0.58 16.12 3.27
N GLU A 271 0.69 16.52 3.41
CA GLU A 271 1.69 16.45 2.35
C GLU A 271 3.05 16.04 2.89
N SER A 272 3.76 15.19 2.18
CA SER A 272 5.16 14.85 2.44
C SER A 272 5.99 15.17 1.20
N VAL A 273 7.07 15.92 1.39
CA VAL A 273 7.98 16.29 0.31
C VAL A 273 9.33 15.62 0.55
N ILE A 274 9.80 14.92 -0.46
CA ILE A 274 11.07 14.21 -0.46
C ILE A 274 11.93 14.79 -1.56
N GLY A 275 12.93 15.57 -1.19
CA GLY A 275 13.92 16.09 -2.12
C GLY A 275 14.88 14.99 -2.55
N ILE A 276 14.91 14.70 -3.84
CA ILE A 276 15.87 13.78 -4.44
C ILE A 276 16.98 14.59 -5.10
N ASN A 277 18.20 14.31 -4.68
CA ASN A 277 19.42 14.82 -5.29
C ASN A 277 20.31 13.60 -5.55
N ASN A 278 20.43 13.23 -6.80
CA ASN A 278 21.15 12.02 -7.18
C ASN A 278 22.01 12.27 -8.42
N ASP A 279 23.05 11.47 -8.57
CA ASP A 279 23.95 11.52 -9.70
C ASP A 279 23.62 10.38 -10.70
N PHE A 280 23.76 10.66 -11.98
CA PHE A 280 23.70 9.66 -13.04
C PHE A 280 24.82 9.88 -14.07
N SER A 281 25.26 8.79 -14.72
CA SER A 281 26.29 8.89 -15.75
C SER A 281 25.71 9.40 -17.07
N SER A 282 26.46 10.26 -17.78
CA SER A 282 26.12 10.65 -19.15
C SER A 282 25.96 9.46 -20.10
N LYS A 283 26.60 8.32 -19.80
CA LYS A 283 26.43 7.06 -20.53
C LYS A 283 25.02 6.48 -20.43
N ALA A 284 24.28 6.83 -19.36
CA ALA A 284 22.88 6.45 -19.20
C ALA A 284 21.92 7.32 -20.04
N LEU A 285 22.43 8.38 -20.67
CA LEU A 285 21.64 9.26 -21.54
C LEU A 285 21.37 8.55 -22.88
N GLY A 286 20.47 7.59 -22.86
CA GLY A 286 19.93 6.99 -24.07
C GLY A 286 19.15 8.03 -24.93
N ALA A 287 18.93 7.70 -26.19
CA ALA A 287 18.22 8.56 -27.15
C ALA A 287 16.86 9.07 -26.64
N SER A 288 16.16 8.27 -25.84
CA SER A 288 14.86 8.61 -25.25
C SER A 288 14.94 9.70 -24.19
N ILE A 289 16.00 9.70 -23.35
CA ILE A 289 16.23 10.75 -22.35
C ILE A 289 16.69 12.03 -23.02
N LEU A 290 17.60 11.94 -23.99
CA LEU A 290 18.04 13.09 -24.80
C LEU A 290 16.87 13.74 -25.52
N LYS A 291 15.95 12.95 -26.06
CA LYS A 291 14.72 13.46 -26.67
C LYS A 291 13.87 14.24 -25.67
N ALA A 292 13.70 13.72 -24.45
CA ALA A 292 12.94 14.41 -23.41
C ALA A 292 13.57 15.78 -23.06
N PHE A 293 14.90 15.83 -22.97
CA PHE A 293 15.62 17.09 -22.69
C PHE A 293 15.48 18.09 -23.84
N ASN A 294 15.62 17.64 -25.10
CA ASN A 294 15.45 18.49 -26.28
C ASN A 294 14.03 19.05 -26.40
N GLU A 295 13.02 18.27 -26.02
CA GLU A 295 11.62 18.70 -26.04
C GLU A 295 11.21 19.47 -24.76
N SER A 296 12.12 19.62 -23.79
CA SER A 296 11.85 20.17 -22.44
C SER A 296 10.64 19.51 -21.77
N LYS A 297 10.32 18.28 -22.17
CA LYS A 297 9.17 17.51 -21.72
C LYS A 297 9.44 16.02 -21.86
N GLY A 298 9.04 15.25 -20.86
CA GLY A 298 9.16 13.80 -20.91
C GLY A 298 8.02 13.09 -20.19
N ASN A 299 7.83 11.82 -20.49
CA ASN A 299 7.02 10.95 -19.66
C ASN A 299 7.90 10.39 -18.54
N TYR A 300 7.37 10.33 -17.33
CA TYR A 300 8.07 9.67 -16.25
C TYR A 300 7.33 8.43 -15.75
N SER A 301 8.09 7.53 -15.16
CA SER A 301 7.56 6.48 -14.32
C SER A 301 8.37 6.44 -13.02
N LEU A 302 7.67 6.46 -11.89
CA LEU A 302 8.21 6.36 -10.55
C LEU A 302 7.64 5.11 -9.90
N ALA A 303 8.45 4.08 -9.73
CA ALA A 303 8.07 2.85 -9.05
C ALA A 303 8.86 2.71 -7.74
N GLY A 304 8.25 2.05 -6.75
CA GLY A 304 8.93 1.84 -5.47
C GLY A 304 8.00 1.56 -4.31
N TYR A 305 8.46 1.90 -3.12
CA TYR A 305 7.65 1.79 -1.90
C TYR A 305 8.06 2.82 -0.86
N SER A 306 7.15 3.03 0.08
CA SER A 306 7.38 3.83 1.29
C SER A 306 6.77 3.15 2.50
N MET A 307 7.42 3.22 3.66
CA MET A 307 6.80 2.87 4.94
C MET A 307 5.96 4.04 5.42
N VAL A 308 4.71 3.78 5.76
CA VAL A 308 3.76 4.79 6.20
C VAL A 308 3.23 4.47 7.58
N LYS A 309 3.24 5.46 8.46
CA LYS A 309 2.65 5.40 9.79
C LYS A 309 1.29 6.09 9.77
N PHE A 310 0.28 5.38 10.28
CA PHE A 310 -1.06 5.89 10.57
C PHE A 310 -1.22 6.18 12.06
N PRO A 311 -2.26 6.92 12.47
CA PRO A 311 -2.66 7.00 13.88
C PRO A 311 -2.85 5.62 14.50
N ASP A 312 -2.44 5.45 15.77
CA ASP A 312 -2.43 4.14 16.44
C ASP A 312 -3.82 3.49 16.55
N LYS A 313 -4.89 4.28 16.52
CA LYS A 313 -6.28 3.77 16.46
C LYS A 313 -6.58 3.00 15.18
N ILE A 314 -5.88 3.32 14.08
CA ILE A 314 -6.03 2.68 12.78
C ILE A 314 -5.06 1.49 12.68
N LYS A 315 -3.75 1.77 12.81
CA LYS A 315 -2.71 0.74 12.77
C LYS A 315 -1.48 1.15 13.58
N LYS A 316 -1.10 0.30 14.54
CA LYS A 316 0.02 0.60 15.46
C LYS A 316 1.37 0.53 14.78
N THR A 317 1.55 -0.40 13.85
CA THR A 317 2.81 -0.58 13.12
C THR A 317 2.78 0.11 11.77
N PRO A 318 3.92 0.67 11.31
CA PRO A 318 4.01 1.17 9.95
C PRO A 318 3.68 0.08 8.93
N ILE A 319 3.09 0.49 7.81
CA ILE A 319 2.73 -0.39 6.72
C ILE A 319 3.43 0.04 5.44
N ARG A 320 3.85 -0.91 4.64
CA ARG A 320 4.46 -0.65 3.35
C ARG A 320 3.41 -0.33 2.31
N ILE A 321 3.57 0.81 1.62
CA ILE A 321 2.79 1.19 0.46
C ILE A 321 3.67 1.06 -0.78
N ASN A 322 3.27 0.20 -1.71
CA ASN A 322 3.91 0.10 -3.02
C ASN A 322 3.23 1.05 -4.00
N PHE A 323 4.01 1.62 -4.91
CA PHE A 323 3.49 2.51 -5.94
C PHE A 323 4.19 2.28 -7.28
N ASN A 324 3.48 2.63 -8.36
CA ASN A 324 3.99 2.66 -9.72
C ASN A 324 3.22 3.75 -10.47
N GLU A 325 3.71 4.97 -10.34
CA GLU A 325 3.07 6.16 -10.90
C GLU A 325 3.71 6.57 -12.23
N LYS A 326 2.88 7.08 -13.12
CA LYS A 326 3.29 7.58 -14.42
C LYS A 326 2.69 8.95 -14.66
N GLY A 327 3.44 9.79 -15.35
CA GLY A 327 2.98 11.14 -15.66
C GLY A 327 3.88 11.82 -16.68
N THR A 328 3.67 13.13 -16.83
CA THR A 328 4.51 13.98 -17.66
C THR A 328 5.28 14.94 -16.76
N LEU A 329 6.52 15.22 -17.11
CA LEU A 329 7.35 16.21 -16.44
C LEU A 329 7.79 17.29 -17.42
N SER A 330 7.93 18.51 -16.91
CA SER A 330 8.61 19.59 -17.60
C SER A 330 10.07 19.63 -17.14
N ILE A 331 10.99 19.68 -18.07
CA ILE A 331 12.43 19.70 -17.79
C ILE A 331 12.90 21.16 -17.88
N LYS A 332 13.49 21.65 -16.79
CA LYS A 332 14.03 23.01 -16.69
C LYS A 332 15.54 22.99 -16.58
#